data_8fc4e8599c2925a2bc6ba6fa3b20802c
#
_entry.id   8fc4e8599c2925a2bc6ba6fa3b20802c
#
_cell.length_a   1.000
_cell.length_b   1.000
_cell.length_c   1.000
_cell.angle_alpha   90.00
_cell.angle_beta   90.00
_cell.angle_gamma   90.00
#
_symmetry.space_group_name_H-M   'P 1'
#
loop_
_entity.id
_entity.type
_entity.pdbx_description
1 polymer ?
#
loop_
_entity_poly.entity_id
_entity_poly.type
_entity_poly.pdbx_seq_one_letter_code
_entity_poly.pdbx_strand_id
1 'polypeptide(L)'
;MDFFYFLVTSSGSWNSHYHANFFNVQGGFLWGFVGALILGALAACAFYFGCCNSSKTSKSANIGTWAISLCLCAVVAYFYADSVIIGDSNTTDNTSVFRAYSFYKANDDYFIKETSQPGVSQTYIDDLAQKKNEIKYDLDKGGDVRFDFDITTAFLAAIFFFLTSIVVKRFTIGGKTIPFEKP
;
A
#
# COMPACT_ATOMS: atom_id res chain seq x y z
N MET A 1 -2.04 12.71 5.61
CA MET A 1 -1.42 11.60 4.84
C MET A 1 -1.31 11.90 3.35
N ASP A 2 -2.12 12.78 2.81
CA ASP A 2 -2.17 13.17 1.39
C ASP A 2 -0.82 13.60 0.79
N PHE A 3 0.05 14.18 1.62
CA PHE A 3 1.39 14.58 1.18
C PHE A 3 2.24 13.41 0.63
N PHE A 4 2.15 12.22 1.25
CA PHE A 4 2.90 11.05 0.80
C PHE A 4 2.27 10.38 -0.43
N TYR A 5 0.99 10.63 -0.67
CA TYR A 5 0.21 10.05 -1.76
C TYR A 5 -0.22 11.11 -2.79
N PHE A 6 0.60 12.17 -2.98
CA PHE A 6 0.28 13.26 -3.90
C PHE A 6 0.10 12.77 -5.36
N LEU A 7 0.80 11.71 -5.76
CA LEU A 7 0.62 11.11 -7.09
C LEU A 7 -0.79 10.57 -7.26
N VAL A 8 -1.30 9.89 -6.24
CA VAL A 8 -2.66 9.32 -6.24
C VAL A 8 -3.72 10.44 -6.38
N THR A 9 -3.60 11.49 -5.57
CA THR A 9 -4.58 12.60 -5.58
C THR A 9 -4.47 13.48 -6.82
N SER A 10 -3.34 13.47 -7.52
CA SER A 10 -3.13 14.18 -8.78
C SER A 10 -3.47 13.37 -10.03
N SER A 11 -3.85 12.11 -9.87
CA SER A 11 -4.26 11.26 -10.99
C SER A 11 -5.46 11.82 -11.72
N GLY A 12 -5.45 11.73 -13.06
CA GLY A 12 -6.54 12.19 -13.91
C GLY A 12 -7.87 11.44 -13.68
N SER A 13 -7.79 10.21 -13.14
CA SER A 13 -8.94 9.37 -12.80
C SER A 13 -9.44 9.59 -11.36
N TRP A 14 -8.90 10.58 -10.62
CA TRP A 14 -9.30 10.88 -9.26
C TRP A 14 -10.73 11.41 -9.17
N ASN A 15 -11.61 10.64 -8.53
CA ASN A 15 -12.96 11.07 -8.20
C ASN A 15 -13.06 11.52 -6.75
N SER A 16 -13.36 12.80 -6.54
CA SER A 16 -13.36 13.41 -5.21
C SER A 16 -14.38 12.83 -4.22
N HIS A 17 -15.45 12.18 -4.67
CA HIS A 17 -16.45 11.60 -3.79
C HIS A 17 -16.04 10.20 -3.29
N TYR A 18 -15.79 9.28 -4.23
CA TYR A 18 -15.51 7.90 -3.90
C TYR A 18 -14.06 7.67 -3.44
N HIS A 19 -13.10 8.25 -4.16
CA HIS A 19 -11.69 8.11 -3.76
C HIS A 19 -11.42 8.80 -2.43
N ALA A 20 -11.93 10.01 -2.20
CA ALA A 20 -11.77 10.71 -0.93
C ALA A 20 -12.45 9.97 0.23
N ASN A 21 -13.63 9.37 0.00
CA ASN A 21 -14.27 8.54 1.02
C ASN A 21 -13.37 7.38 1.43
N PHE A 22 -12.85 6.62 0.47
CA PHE A 22 -12.00 5.46 0.78
C PHE A 22 -10.64 5.86 1.34
N PHE A 23 -9.89 6.69 0.62
CA PHE A 23 -8.50 6.98 0.98
C PHE A 23 -8.38 7.85 2.23
N ASN A 24 -9.24 8.86 2.40
CA ASN A 24 -9.17 9.80 3.52
C ASN A 24 -10.08 9.38 4.68
N VAL A 25 -11.38 9.12 4.42
CA VAL A 25 -12.35 8.87 5.50
C VAL A 25 -12.21 7.45 6.05
N GLN A 26 -12.11 6.44 5.17
CA GLN A 26 -11.93 5.04 5.57
C GLN A 26 -10.48 4.69 5.89
N GLY A 27 -9.55 5.59 5.63
CA GLY A 27 -8.15 5.46 6.00
C GLY A 27 -7.29 4.62 5.05
N GLY A 28 -7.65 4.51 3.76
CA GLY A 28 -6.85 3.79 2.77
C GLY A 28 -5.39 4.26 2.73
N PHE A 29 -5.15 5.58 2.76
CA PHE A 29 -3.79 6.13 2.85
C PHE A 29 -3.08 5.78 4.16
N LEU A 30 -3.81 5.76 5.28
CA LEU A 30 -3.24 5.38 6.57
C LEU A 30 -2.80 3.92 6.56
N TRP A 31 -3.64 3.02 6.07
CA TRP A 31 -3.32 1.59 6.01
C TRP A 31 -2.20 1.28 5.01
N GLY A 32 -2.15 1.97 3.87
CA GLY A 32 -1.02 1.90 2.94
C GLY A 32 0.29 2.30 3.60
N PHE A 33 0.31 3.44 4.29
CA PHE A 33 1.48 3.95 4.99
C PHE A 33 1.94 3.04 6.14
N VAL A 34 1.01 2.62 7.01
CA VAL A 34 1.31 1.72 8.13
C VAL A 34 1.79 0.36 7.63
N GLY A 35 1.15 -0.18 6.59
CA GLY A 35 1.58 -1.43 5.96
C GLY A 35 2.98 -1.32 5.38
N ALA A 36 3.28 -0.25 4.64
CA ALA A 36 4.61 0.02 4.11
C ALA A 36 5.67 0.11 5.20
N LEU A 37 5.37 0.81 6.32
CA LEU A 37 6.25 0.92 7.48
C LEU A 37 6.54 -0.45 8.11
N ILE A 38 5.49 -1.24 8.36
CA ILE A 38 5.63 -2.56 8.98
C ILE A 38 6.40 -3.51 8.06
N LEU A 39 6.04 -3.58 6.78
CA LEU A 39 6.71 -4.45 5.81
C LEU A 39 8.18 -4.06 5.64
N GLY A 40 8.48 -2.78 5.49
CA GLY A 40 9.85 -2.27 5.39
C GLY A 40 10.69 -2.59 6.62
N ALA A 41 10.15 -2.34 7.81
CA ALA A 41 10.84 -2.61 9.07
C ALA A 41 11.07 -4.12 9.27
N LEU A 42 10.07 -4.95 9.05
CA LEU A 42 10.18 -6.41 9.22
C LEU A 42 11.16 -7.01 8.22
N ALA A 43 11.12 -6.59 6.95
CA ALA A 43 12.05 -7.07 5.92
C ALA A 43 13.50 -6.70 6.24
N ALA A 44 13.75 -5.46 6.71
CA ALA A 44 15.08 -5.04 7.14
C ALA A 44 15.56 -5.85 8.36
N CYS A 45 14.72 -6.03 9.38
CA CYS A 45 15.04 -6.85 10.54
C CYS A 45 15.34 -8.30 10.12
N ALA A 46 14.51 -8.90 9.27
CA ALA A 46 14.71 -10.26 8.78
C ALA A 46 16.05 -10.40 8.03
N PHE A 47 16.41 -9.44 7.18
CA PHE A 47 17.69 -9.42 6.50
C PHE A 47 18.87 -9.36 7.49
N TYR A 48 18.86 -8.39 8.41
CA TYR A 48 20.00 -8.18 9.31
C TYR A 48 20.14 -9.28 10.35
N PHE A 49 19.05 -9.71 10.98
CA PHE A 49 19.11 -10.79 11.97
C PHE A 49 19.25 -12.18 11.34
N GLY A 50 18.69 -12.38 10.14
CA GLY A 50 18.80 -13.65 9.42
C GLY A 50 20.15 -13.83 8.70
N CYS A 51 20.56 -12.82 7.92
CA CYS A 51 21.75 -12.94 7.06
C CYS A 51 23.03 -12.39 7.71
N CYS A 52 22.94 -11.39 8.59
CA CYS A 52 24.11 -10.67 9.10
C CYS A 52 24.52 -11.03 10.53
N ASN A 53 23.73 -11.81 11.26
CA ASN A 53 23.98 -12.10 12.68
C ASN A 53 24.75 -13.41 12.95
N SER A 54 25.02 -14.22 11.94
CA SER A 54 25.78 -15.48 12.07
C SER A 54 27.06 -15.44 11.27
N SER A 55 28.16 -15.93 11.85
CA SER A 55 29.45 -16.05 11.15
C SER A 55 29.39 -16.96 9.92
N LYS A 56 28.44 -17.90 9.87
CA LYS A 56 28.22 -18.80 8.72
C LYS A 56 27.48 -18.10 7.58
N THR A 57 26.57 -17.19 7.90
CA THR A 57 25.72 -16.48 6.91
C THR A 57 26.27 -15.10 6.53
N SER A 58 27.24 -14.56 7.29
CA SER A 58 27.82 -13.23 7.03
C SER A 58 28.51 -13.12 5.66
N LYS A 59 28.96 -14.25 5.07
CA LYS A 59 29.53 -14.25 3.71
C LYS A 59 28.50 -13.96 2.61
N SER A 60 27.23 -14.23 2.86
CA SER A 60 26.13 -13.91 1.93
C SER A 60 25.56 -12.50 2.18
N ALA A 61 25.94 -11.85 3.27
CA ALA A 61 25.54 -10.51 3.61
C ALA A 61 26.40 -9.50 2.84
N ASN A 62 26.00 -9.22 1.61
CA ASN A 62 26.66 -8.23 0.73
C ASN A 62 25.63 -7.23 0.19
N ILE A 63 26.12 -6.19 -0.49
CA ILE A 63 25.27 -5.14 -1.05
C ILE A 63 24.25 -5.68 -2.06
N GLY A 64 24.61 -6.75 -2.82
CA GLY A 64 23.70 -7.36 -3.79
C GLY A 64 22.52 -8.06 -3.11
N THR A 65 22.76 -8.86 -2.07
CA THR A 65 21.68 -9.51 -1.32
C THR A 65 20.83 -8.51 -0.56
N TRP A 66 21.40 -7.43 -0.08
CA TRP A 66 20.67 -6.32 0.52
C TRP A 66 19.74 -5.64 -0.52
N ALA A 67 20.26 -5.32 -1.70
CA ALA A 67 19.46 -4.72 -2.77
C ALA A 67 18.32 -5.65 -3.23
N ILE A 68 18.59 -6.96 -3.35
CA ILE A 68 17.54 -7.96 -3.65
C ILE A 68 16.45 -7.95 -2.58
N SER A 69 16.83 -7.91 -1.29
CA SER A 69 15.86 -7.87 -0.18
C SER A 69 15.01 -6.60 -0.20
N LEU A 70 15.61 -5.46 -0.54
CA LEU A 70 14.89 -4.19 -0.72
C LEU A 70 13.89 -4.28 -1.88
N CYS A 71 14.30 -4.82 -3.03
CA CYS A 71 13.41 -5.03 -4.18
C CYS A 71 12.25 -5.98 -3.84
N LEU A 72 12.53 -7.09 -3.17
CA LEU A 72 11.50 -8.03 -2.72
C LEU A 72 10.51 -7.36 -1.75
N CYS A 73 11.00 -6.55 -0.82
CA CYS A 73 10.15 -5.78 0.09
C CYS A 73 9.20 -4.84 -0.69
N ALA A 74 9.71 -4.12 -1.69
CA ALA A 74 8.90 -3.24 -2.53
C ALA A 74 7.82 -4.02 -3.31
N VAL A 75 8.18 -5.18 -3.87
CA VAL A 75 7.23 -6.06 -4.58
C VAL A 75 6.14 -6.58 -3.65
N VAL A 76 6.49 -7.03 -2.45
CA VAL A 76 5.51 -7.49 -1.46
C VAL A 76 4.58 -6.35 -1.04
N ALA A 77 5.11 -5.14 -0.85
CA ALA A 77 4.31 -3.96 -0.50
C ALA A 77 3.38 -3.53 -1.64
N TYR A 78 3.80 -3.66 -2.89
CA TYR A 78 2.95 -3.45 -4.06
C TYR A 78 1.74 -4.39 -4.03
N PHE A 79 1.97 -5.70 -3.90
CA PHE A 79 0.88 -6.68 -3.83
C PHE A 79 0.01 -6.52 -2.57
N TYR A 80 0.58 -6.06 -1.46
CA TYR A 80 -0.20 -5.72 -0.27
C TYR A 80 -1.17 -4.57 -0.56
N ALA A 81 -0.72 -3.49 -1.19
CA ALA A 81 -1.56 -2.37 -1.57
C ALA A 81 -2.68 -2.79 -2.53
N ASP A 82 -2.31 -3.49 -3.59
CA ASP A 82 -3.21 -3.96 -4.64
C ASP A 82 -4.27 -4.95 -4.11
N SER A 83 -3.84 -6.02 -3.44
CA SER A 83 -4.72 -7.15 -3.12
C SER A 83 -5.39 -7.03 -1.76
N VAL A 84 -4.73 -6.39 -0.77
CA VAL A 84 -5.25 -6.30 0.61
C VAL A 84 -6.04 -5.02 0.82
N ILE A 85 -5.55 -3.86 0.33
CA ILE A 85 -6.19 -2.57 0.56
C ILE A 85 -7.24 -2.29 -0.52
N ILE A 86 -6.86 -2.27 -1.79
CA ILE A 86 -7.81 -2.02 -2.88
C ILE A 86 -8.73 -3.22 -3.08
N GLY A 87 -8.16 -4.42 -3.16
CA GLY A 87 -8.90 -5.67 -3.29
C GLY A 87 -9.41 -5.93 -4.70
N ASP A 88 -10.37 -6.88 -4.80
CA ASP A 88 -10.99 -7.29 -6.06
C ASP A 88 -12.50 -7.03 -6.02
N SER A 89 -13.04 -6.47 -7.10
CA SER A 89 -14.46 -6.16 -7.25
C SER A 89 -15.39 -7.40 -7.29
N ASN A 90 -14.84 -8.55 -7.65
CA ASN A 90 -15.61 -9.79 -7.78
C ASN A 90 -15.73 -10.58 -6.48
N THR A 91 -15.06 -10.17 -5.42
CA THR A 91 -15.09 -10.88 -4.15
C THR A 91 -16.19 -10.37 -3.24
N THR A 92 -17.31 -11.12 -3.22
CA THR A 92 -18.44 -10.90 -2.30
C THR A 92 -18.20 -11.45 -0.88
N ASP A 93 -17.09 -12.12 -0.63
CA ASP A 93 -16.80 -12.77 0.64
C ASP A 93 -16.41 -11.77 1.73
N ASN A 94 -17.32 -11.52 2.65
CA ASN A 94 -17.15 -10.65 3.82
C ASN A 94 -16.33 -11.29 4.95
N THR A 95 -15.69 -12.43 4.73
CA THR A 95 -15.10 -13.24 5.80
C THR A 95 -13.69 -12.86 6.23
N SER A 96 -12.96 -12.05 5.46
CA SER A 96 -11.62 -11.60 5.87
C SER A 96 -11.66 -10.21 6.50
N VAL A 97 -10.99 -10.06 7.64
CA VAL A 97 -10.83 -8.78 8.35
C VAL A 97 -10.27 -7.68 7.43
N PHE A 98 -9.39 -8.06 6.50
CA PHE A 98 -8.78 -7.16 5.54
C PHE A 98 -9.72 -6.68 4.43
N ARG A 99 -10.72 -7.47 4.05
CA ARG A 99 -11.72 -7.08 3.03
C ARG A 99 -12.75 -6.08 3.53
N ALA A 100 -12.89 -5.92 4.84
CA ALA A 100 -13.72 -4.87 5.41
C ALA A 100 -13.24 -3.46 5.03
N TYR A 101 -11.99 -3.33 4.63
CA TYR A 101 -11.34 -2.08 4.22
C TYR A 101 -11.14 -1.98 2.70
N SER A 102 -11.66 -2.91 1.90
CA SER A 102 -11.50 -2.84 0.45
C SER A 102 -12.20 -1.61 -0.13
N PHE A 103 -11.60 -1.04 -1.16
CA PHE A 103 -12.14 0.10 -1.89
C PHE A 103 -13.58 -0.14 -2.37
N TYR A 104 -13.85 -1.33 -2.89
CA TYR A 104 -15.16 -1.69 -3.43
C TYR A 104 -16.26 -1.68 -2.37
N LYS A 105 -15.98 -2.28 -1.22
CA LYS A 105 -16.94 -2.28 -0.10
C LYS A 105 -17.19 -0.88 0.44
N ALA A 106 -16.14 -0.10 0.63
CA ALA A 106 -16.27 1.28 1.12
C ALA A 106 -17.11 2.15 0.18
N ASN A 107 -17.01 1.92 -1.13
CA ASN A 107 -17.81 2.62 -2.13
C ASN A 107 -19.25 2.13 -2.21
N ASP A 108 -19.48 0.83 -2.01
CA ASP A 108 -20.84 0.29 -1.89
C ASP A 108 -21.54 0.85 -0.66
N ASP A 109 -20.88 0.84 0.49
CA ASP A 109 -21.41 1.42 1.73
C ASP A 109 -21.67 2.93 1.60
N TYR A 110 -20.78 3.66 0.94
CA TYR A 110 -20.96 5.09 0.64
C TYR A 110 -22.18 5.33 -0.25
N PHE A 111 -22.31 4.57 -1.36
CA PHE A 111 -23.45 4.68 -2.26
C PHE A 111 -24.79 4.41 -1.54
N ILE A 112 -24.86 3.32 -0.75
CA ILE A 112 -26.06 2.97 0.02
C ILE A 112 -26.40 4.10 1.00
N LYS A 113 -25.42 4.63 1.72
CA LYS A 113 -25.62 5.72 2.68
C LYS A 113 -26.17 6.98 2.02
N GLU A 114 -25.58 7.43 0.91
CA GLU A 114 -25.98 8.65 0.23
C GLU A 114 -27.38 8.50 -0.43
N THR A 115 -27.67 7.34 -1.01
CA THR A 115 -28.98 7.10 -1.69
C THR A 115 -30.12 6.78 -0.74
N SER A 116 -29.83 6.40 0.51
CA SER A 116 -30.87 6.09 1.52
C SER A 116 -31.36 7.34 2.28
N GLN A 117 -30.82 8.52 2.00
CA GLN A 117 -31.25 9.75 2.68
C GLN A 117 -32.62 10.20 2.18
N PRO A 118 -33.51 10.68 3.06
CA PRO A 118 -34.83 11.16 2.64
C PRO A 118 -34.70 12.42 1.77
N GLY A 119 -35.42 12.47 0.66
CA GLY A 119 -35.44 13.63 -0.24
C GLY A 119 -34.35 13.66 -1.33
N VAL A 120 -33.60 12.57 -1.48
CA VAL A 120 -32.59 12.46 -2.57
C VAL A 120 -33.29 12.34 -3.91
N SER A 121 -32.88 13.16 -4.89
CA SER A 121 -33.43 13.12 -6.24
C SER A 121 -32.97 11.90 -7.02
N GLN A 122 -33.82 11.34 -7.90
CA GLN A 122 -33.45 10.23 -8.75
C GLN A 122 -32.25 10.55 -9.64
N THR A 123 -32.17 11.77 -10.15
CA THR A 123 -31.03 12.22 -10.98
C THR A 123 -29.69 12.13 -10.25
N TYR A 124 -29.68 12.45 -8.95
CA TYR A 124 -28.46 12.33 -8.13
C TYR A 124 -28.07 10.86 -7.88
N ILE A 125 -29.06 10.00 -7.68
CA ILE A 125 -28.84 8.55 -7.54
C ILE A 125 -28.23 7.98 -8.81
N ASP A 126 -28.76 8.35 -9.96
CA ASP A 126 -28.28 7.89 -11.27
C ASP A 126 -26.85 8.37 -11.56
N ASP A 127 -26.53 9.63 -11.23
CA ASP A 127 -25.16 10.20 -11.35
C ASP A 127 -24.16 9.46 -10.44
N LEU A 128 -24.53 9.19 -9.20
CA LEU A 128 -23.67 8.42 -8.28
C LEU A 128 -23.47 6.98 -8.77
N ALA A 129 -24.51 6.34 -9.28
CA ALA A 129 -24.43 4.97 -9.80
C ALA A 129 -23.51 4.91 -11.03
N GLN A 130 -23.61 5.87 -11.93
CA GLN A 130 -22.74 5.98 -13.10
C GLN A 130 -21.28 6.15 -12.68
N LYS A 131 -20.97 7.10 -11.80
CA LYS A 131 -19.62 7.35 -11.28
C LYS A 131 -19.03 6.12 -10.60
N LYS A 132 -19.83 5.41 -9.78
CA LYS A 132 -19.42 4.17 -9.12
C LYS A 132 -19.00 3.11 -10.16
N ASN A 133 -19.76 2.95 -11.24
CA ASN A 133 -19.48 1.98 -12.29
C ASN A 133 -18.22 2.37 -13.10
N GLU A 134 -18.02 3.63 -13.40
CA GLU A 134 -16.83 4.16 -14.09
C GLU A 134 -15.57 3.86 -13.28
N ILE A 135 -15.58 4.18 -11.98
CA ILE A 135 -14.45 3.92 -11.09
C ILE A 135 -14.17 2.42 -10.94
N LYS A 136 -15.22 1.61 -10.79
CA LYS A 136 -15.06 0.16 -10.76
C LYS A 136 -14.37 -0.36 -12.01
N TYR A 137 -14.81 0.09 -13.17
CA TYR A 137 -14.23 -0.30 -14.46
C TYR A 137 -12.75 0.13 -14.57
N ASP A 138 -12.43 1.35 -14.18
CA ASP A 138 -11.06 1.86 -14.23
C ASP A 138 -10.13 1.06 -13.29
N LEU A 139 -10.56 0.77 -12.08
CA LEU A 139 -9.77 0.02 -11.11
C LEU A 139 -9.61 -1.47 -11.51
N ASP A 140 -10.64 -2.11 -12.05
CA ASP A 140 -10.57 -3.49 -12.53
C ASP A 140 -9.59 -3.66 -13.69
N LYS A 141 -9.37 -2.59 -14.46
CA LYS A 141 -8.39 -2.56 -15.55
C LYS A 141 -7.00 -2.07 -15.15
N GLY A 142 -6.74 -1.87 -13.85
CA GLY A 142 -5.47 -1.36 -13.36
C GLY A 142 -5.30 0.15 -13.64
N GLY A 143 -6.39 0.92 -13.48
CA GLY A 143 -6.41 2.36 -13.72
C GLY A 143 -5.38 3.15 -12.91
N ASP A 144 -5.13 4.38 -13.33
CA ASP A 144 -4.06 5.23 -12.83
C ASP A 144 -4.04 5.36 -11.30
N VAL A 145 -5.20 5.53 -10.66
CA VAL A 145 -5.29 5.68 -9.19
C VAL A 145 -4.81 4.43 -8.46
N ARG A 146 -5.17 3.24 -8.94
CA ARG A 146 -4.75 1.96 -8.36
C ARG A 146 -3.24 1.82 -8.48
N PHE A 147 -2.71 1.99 -9.69
CA PHE A 147 -1.28 1.88 -9.95
C PHE A 147 -0.47 2.90 -9.14
N ASP A 148 -0.90 4.16 -9.09
CA ASP A 148 -0.23 5.23 -8.35
C ASP A 148 -0.21 4.95 -6.84
N PHE A 149 -1.28 4.35 -6.30
CA PHE A 149 -1.34 3.95 -4.91
C PHE A 149 -0.38 2.79 -4.60
N ASP A 150 -0.38 1.77 -5.45
CA ASP A 150 0.44 0.58 -5.27
C ASP A 150 1.93 0.91 -5.38
N ILE A 151 2.33 1.69 -6.41
CA ILE A 151 3.72 2.09 -6.61
C ILE A 151 4.21 3.02 -5.49
N THR A 152 3.34 3.93 -5.01
CA THR A 152 3.68 4.82 -3.90
C THR A 152 3.89 4.03 -2.60
N THR A 153 3.04 3.06 -2.32
CA THR A 153 3.16 2.19 -1.15
C THR A 153 4.43 1.33 -1.22
N ALA A 154 4.76 0.79 -2.40
CA ALA A 154 6.00 0.04 -2.63
C ALA A 154 7.24 0.92 -2.41
N PHE A 155 7.23 2.16 -2.89
CA PHE A 155 8.32 3.11 -2.71
C PHE A 155 8.50 3.51 -1.24
N LEU A 156 7.41 3.75 -0.51
CA LEU A 156 7.44 4.01 0.93
C LEU A 156 8.02 2.82 1.70
N ALA A 157 7.66 1.59 1.36
CA ALA A 157 8.23 0.40 2.00
C ALA A 157 9.74 0.28 1.75
N ALA A 158 10.21 0.60 0.55
CA ALA A 158 11.63 0.64 0.24
C ALA A 158 12.38 1.71 1.08
N ILE A 159 11.79 2.89 1.24
CA ILE A 159 12.33 3.95 2.12
C ILE A 159 12.40 3.45 3.57
N PHE A 160 11.33 2.85 4.10
CA PHE A 160 11.32 2.33 5.47
C PHE A 160 12.28 1.17 5.67
N PHE A 161 12.43 0.28 4.69
CA PHE A 161 13.48 -0.73 4.70
C PHE A 161 14.86 -0.10 4.80
N PHE A 162 15.15 0.92 3.98
CA PHE A 162 16.43 1.62 4.00
C PHE A 162 16.70 2.30 5.34
N LEU A 163 15.74 3.08 5.86
CA LEU A 163 15.86 3.77 7.14
C LEU A 163 16.06 2.80 8.30
N THR A 164 15.28 1.72 8.34
CA THR A 164 15.41 0.67 9.35
C THR A 164 16.77 -0.02 9.24
N SER A 165 17.26 -0.26 8.01
CA SER A 165 18.60 -0.82 7.78
C SER A 165 19.71 0.01 8.42
N ILE A 166 19.63 1.34 8.36
CA ILE A 166 20.62 2.23 8.99
C ILE A 166 20.64 2.04 10.52
N VAL A 167 19.49 1.82 11.12
CA VAL A 167 19.37 1.63 12.57
C VAL A 167 19.82 0.22 12.97
N VAL A 168 19.24 -0.79 12.34
CA VAL A 168 19.40 -2.20 12.74
C VAL A 168 20.81 -2.72 12.48
N LYS A 169 21.51 -2.23 11.45
CA LYS A 169 22.91 -2.63 11.17
C LYS A 169 23.85 -2.42 12.36
N ARG A 170 23.56 -1.46 13.25
CA ARG A 170 24.38 -1.19 14.44
C ARG A 170 24.33 -2.33 15.46
N PHE A 171 23.28 -3.13 15.42
CA PHE A 171 23.02 -4.22 16.37
C PHE A 171 23.46 -5.59 15.85
N THR A 172 23.99 -5.67 14.61
CA THR A 172 24.39 -6.95 13.98
C THR A 172 25.91 -7.00 13.74
N ILE A 173 26.47 -8.20 13.83
CA ILE A 173 27.93 -8.42 13.77
C ILE A 173 28.46 -8.18 12.36
N GLY A 174 27.82 -8.72 11.34
CA GLY A 174 28.25 -8.64 9.94
C GLY A 174 27.62 -7.52 9.11
N GLY A 175 26.65 -6.80 9.67
CA GLY A 175 25.90 -5.78 8.94
C GLY A 175 26.47 -4.38 9.01
N LYS A 176 27.58 -4.17 9.70
CA LYS A 176 28.12 -2.82 9.98
C LYS A 176 28.58 -2.05 8.72
N THR A 177 28.88 -2.76 7.67
CA THR A 177 29.37 -2.21 6.39
C THR A 177 28.25 -2.00 5.36
N ILE A 178 27.11 -2.66 5.51
CA ILE A 178 25.99 -2.61 4.56
C ILE A 178 24.96 -1.58 5.05
N PRO A 179 24.37 -0.73 4.21
CA PRO A 179 24.60 -0.56 2.77
C PRO A 179 25.85 0.27 2.41
N PHE A 180 26.45 0.94 3.37
CA PHE A 180 27.63 1.78 3.14
C PHE A 180 28.86 1.07 3.66
N GLU A 181 29.61 0.43 2.77
CA GLU A 181 30.94 -0.08 3.09
C GLU A 181 31.85 1.12 3.40
N LYS A 182 32.59 1.05 4.52
CA LYS A 182 33.70 1.96 4.70
C LYS A 182 34.82 1.55 3.74
N PRO A 183 35.44 2.51 3.07
CA PRO A 183 36.62 2.23 2.27
C PRO A 183 37.76 1.64 3.12
#